data_f0c3c5e7f86f8bad6b8ff6a8f651b72f
#
_entry.id   f0c3c5e7f86f8bad6b8ff6a8f651b72f
#
_cell.length_a   1.000
_cell.length_b   1.000
_cell.length_c   1.000
_cell.angle_alpha   90.00
_cell.angle_beta   90.00
_cell.angle_gamma   90.00
#
_symmetry.space_group_name_H-M   'P 1'
#
loop_
_entity.id
_entity.type
_entity.pdbx_description
1 polymer ?
#
loop_
_entity_poly.entity_id
_entity_poly.type
_entity_poly.pdbx_seq_one_letter_code
_entity_poly.pdbx_strand_id
1 'polypeptide(L)'
;MSVNPSALGQNKGLSELWKRLRFVFMAVIIYRIGTHIPIPGIDPDKLANIFQQNQGTLLDLFNMFSGGALERMSIMALNIMPYITASIIMSLLEGTTPSLKKRFREEGEEGRRLRTSYVRYGTVFLALIQASGLALGLQNQGLALEPGFIFQLVAVTSLVTGTVFL
;
A
#
# COMPACT_ATOMS: atom_id res chain seq x y z
N MET A 1 3.20 -47.79 -29.44
CA MET A 1 2.42 -46.69 -28.87
C MET A 1 3.38 -45.76 -28.11
N SER A 2 3.82 -44.71 -28.75
CA SER A 2 4.75 -43.73 -28.12
C SER A 2 3.93 -42.73 -27.31
N VAL A 3 4.06 -42.81 -26.01
CA VAL A 3 3.48 -41.84 -25.08
C VAL A 3 4.27 -40.52 -25.21
N ASN A 4 3.61 -39.48 -25.66
CA ASN A 4 4.18 -38.17 -25.90
C ASN A 4 4.54 -37.49 -24.55
N PRO A 5 5.82 -37.30 -24.21
CA PRO A 5 6.22 -36.76 -22.89
C PRO A 5 5.88 -35.29 -22.70
N SER A 6 5.43 -34.59 -23.76
CA SER A 6 5.03 -33.16 -23.69
C SER A 6 3.67 -32.92 -23.01
N ALA A 7 2.83 -33.93 -22.84
CA ALA A 7 1.52 -33.80 -22.16
C ALA A 7 1.62 -33.71 -20.62
N LEU A 8 2.71 -34.24 -20.04
CA LEU A 8 2.92 -34.23 -18.59
C LEU A 8 3.47 -32.91 -18.06
N GLY A 9 4.11 -32.08 -18.92
CA GLY A 9 4.63 -30.78 -18.58
C GLY A 9 3.57 -29.66 -18.51
N GLN A 10 2.52 -29.77 -19.32
CA GLN A 10 1.44 -28.79 -19.40
C GLN A 10 0.57 -28.75 -18.13
N ASN A 11 0.30 -29.93 -17.54
CA ASN A 11 -0.53 -30.00 -16.34
C ASN A 11 0.15 -29.40 -15.07
N LYS A 12 1.49 -29.46 -14.97
CA LYS A 12 2.24 -28.84 -13.88
C LYS A 12 2.24 -27.32 -13.99
N GLY A 13 2.39 -26.78 -15.20
CA GLY A 13 2.33 -25.34 -15.45
C GLY A 13 0.96 -24.74 -15.15
N LEU A 14 -0.11 -25.42 -15.55
CA LEU A 14 -1.49 -24.99 -15.29
C LEU A 14 -1.81 -25.03 -13.78
N SER A 15 -1.37 -26.05 -13.05
CA SER A 15 -1.61 -26.13 -11.60
C SER A 15 -0.87 -25.05 -10.82
N GLU A 16 0.34 -24.68 -11.24
CA GLU A 16 1.10 -23.59 -10.67
C GLU A 16 0.47 -22.23 -10.98
N LEU A 17 0.01 -22.03 -12.20
CA LEU A 17 -0.74 -20.86 -12.62
C LEU A 17 -2.01 -20.68 -11.77
N TRP A 18 -2.79 -21.73 -11.56
CA TRP A 18 -3.99 -21.71 -10.73
C TRP A 18 -3.70 -21.36 -9.27
N LYS A 19 -2.60 -21.86 -8.70
CA LYS A 19 -2.17 -21.50 -7.34
C LYS A 19 -1.84 -20.02 -7.22
N ARG A 20 -1.10 -19.47 -8.19
CA ARG A 20 -0.75 -18.04 -8.23
C ARG A 20 -1.98 -17.18 -8.44
N LEU A 21 -2.87 -17.57 -9.36
CA LEU A 21 -4.10 -16.83 -9.64
C LEU A 21 -5.02 -16.79 -8.41
N ARG A 22 -5.18 -17.94 -7.71
CA ARG A 22 -5.97 -18.03 -6.48
C ARG A 22 -5.39 -17.14 -5.37
N PHE A 23 -4.06 -17.09 -5.25
CA PHE A 23 -3.40 -16.22 -4.29
C PHE A 23 -3.69 -14.74 -4.59
N VAL A 24 -3.53 -14.31 -5.84
CA VAL A 24 -3.82 -12.93 -6.27
C VAL A 24 -5.30 -12.59 -6.03
N PHE A 25 -6.20 -13.50 -6.38
CA PHE A 25 -7.64 -13.30 -6.18
C PHE A 25 -7.99 -13.14 -4.70
N MET A 26 -7.40 -13.97 -3.83
CA MET A 26 -7.58 -13.88 -2.39
C MET A 26 -7.02 -12.56 -1.83
N ALA A 27 -5.83 -12.14 -2.27
CA ALA A 27 -5.23 -10.88 -1.88
C ALA A 27 -6.11 -9.68 -2.28
N VAL A 28 -6.69 -9.70 -3.48
CA VAL A 28 -7.62 -8.65 -3.95
C VAL A 28 -8.89 -8.61 -3.10
N ILE A 29 -9.44 -9.77 -2.72
CA ILE A 29 -10.62 -9.84 -1.83
C ILE A 29 -10.29 -9.22 -0.47
N ILE A 30 -9.16 -9.60 0.13
CA ILE A 30 -8.73 -9.09 1.43
C ILE A 30 -8.51 -7.56 1.35
N TYR A 31 -7.84 -7.08 0.30
CA TYR A 31 -7.70 -5.66 0.05
C TYR A 31 -9.06 -4.96 -0.03
N ARG A 32 -9.99 -5.51 -0.79
CA ARG A 32 -11.34 -4.94 -0.95
C ARG A 32 -12.10 -4.87 0.37
N ILE A 33 -11.99 -5.89 1.22
CA ILE A 33 -12.55 -5.85 2.57
C ILE A 33 -11.90 -4.73 3.38
N GLY A 34 -10.57 -4.59 3.35
CA GLY A 34 -9.84 -3.53 4.04
C GLY A 34 -10.23 -2.12 3.61
N THR A 35 -10.59 -1.90 2.33
CA THR A 35 -11.08 -0.59 1.84
C THR A 35 -12.44 -0.19 2.40
N HIS A 36 -13.18 -1.10 3.03
CA HIS A 36 -14.47 -0.85 3.65
C HIS A 36 -14.39 -0.62 5.16
N ILE A 37 -13.21 -0.80 5.77
CA ILE A 37 -13.00 -0.55 7.20
C ILE A 37 -12.58 0.91 7.37
N PRO A 38 -13.47 1.81 7.84
CA PRO A 38 -13.12 3.22 8.04
C PRO A 38 -12.21 3.39 9.26
N ILE A 39 -11.41 4.45 9.24
CA ILE A 39 -10.62 4.85 10.42
C ILE A 39 -11.58 5.36 11.49
N PRO A 40 -11.50 4.87 12.72
CA PRO A 40 -12.38 5.32 13.79
C PRO A 40 -12.14 6.80 14.14
N GLY A 41 -13.22 7.53 14.43
CA GLY A 41 -13.17 8.94 14.81
C GLY A 41 -13.26 9.94 13.66
N ILE A 42 -13.63 9.50 12.47
CA ILE A 42 -13.88 10.38 11.31
C ILE A 42 -15.39 10.48 11.07
N ASP A 43 -15.85 11.71 10.76
CA ASP A 43 -17.24 12.00 10.40
C ASP A 43 -17.46 11.66 8.90
N PRO A 44 -18.25 10.62 8.58
CA PRO A 44 -18.44 10.17 7.20
C PRO A 44 -19.21 11.20 6.34
N ASP A 45 -20.14 11.94 6.94
CA ASP A 45 -20.98 12.90 6.21
C ASP A 45 -20.18 14.12 5.75
N LYS A 46 -19.33 14.65 6.62
CA LYS A 46 -18.41 15.75 6.27
C LYS A 46 -17.41 15.33 5.22
N LEU A 47 -16.91 14.10 5.32
CA LEU A 47 -15.98 13.55 4.36
C LEU A 47 -16.59 13.42 2.97
N ALA A 48 -17.82 12.87 2.87
CA ALA A 48 -18.55 12.73 1.63
C ALA A 48 -18.81 14.11 0.95
N ASN A 49 -19.13 15.12 1.75
CA ASN A 49 -19.31 16.49 1.25
C ASN A 49 -18.05 17.08 0.63
N ILE A 50 -16.87 16.85 1.24
CA ILE A 50 -15.59 17.32 0.71
C ILE A 50 -15.26 16.64 -0.63
N PHE A 51 -15.49 15.33 -0.74
CA PHE A 51 -15.27 14.63 -2.00
C PHE A 51 -16.25 15.04 -3.09
N GLN A 52 -17.52 15.29 -2.76
CA GLN A 52 -18.50 15.81 -3.72
C GLN A 52 -18.14 17.20 -4.24
N GLN A 53 -17.61 18.09 -3.38
CA GLN A 53 -17.16 19.42 -3.80
C GLN A 53 -15.91 19.40 -4.67
N ASN A 54 -15.07 18.36 -4.54
CA ASN A 54 -13.82 18.22 -5.26
C ASN A 54 -13.88 17.18 -6.40
N GLN A 55 -15.07 16.85 -6.89
CA GLN A 55 -15.23 15.98 -8.06
C GLN A 55 -14.52 16.56 -9.29
N GLY A 56 -13.81 15.70 -10.02
CA GLY A 56 -13.03 16.09 -11.19
C GLY A 56 -11.64 16.69 -10.87
N THR A 57 -11.22 16.70 -9.61
CA THR A 57 -9.88 17.14 -9.20
C THR A 57 -8.89 15.97 -9.11
N LEU A 58 -7.63 16.29 -8.81
CA LEU A 58 -6.60 15.27 -8.56
C LEU A 58 -7.00 14.30 -7.42
N LEU A 59 -7.74 14.78 -6.42
CA LEU A 59 -8.26 13.96 -5.32
C LEU A 59 -9.19 12.84 -5.83
N ASP A 60 -10.04 13.16 -6.78
CA ASP A 60 -10.96 12.20 -7.39
C ASP A 60 -10.20 11.12 -8.19
N LEU A 61 -9.16 11.52 -8.92
CA LEU A 61 -8.26 10.58 -9.60
C LEU A 61 -7.57 9.64 -8.60
N PHE A 62 -7.03 10.16 -7.50
CA PHE A 62 -6.42 9.32 -6.46
C PHE A 62 -7.44 8.38 -5.81
N ASN A 63 -8.66 8.84 -5.58
CA ASN A 63 -9.75 8.02 -5.06
C ASN A 63 -10.09 6.86 -6.00
N MET A 64 -10.13 7.14 -7.31
CA MET A 64 -10.35 6.15 -8.35
C MET A 64 -9.25 5.07 -8.36
N PHE A 65 -7.98 5.47 -8.26
CA PHE A 65 -6.84 4.54 -8.17
C PHE A 65 -6.83 3.72 -6.88
N SER A 66 -7.31 4.28 -5.78
CA SER A 66 -7.42 3.57 -4.49
C SER A 66 -8.66 2.68 -4.38
N GLY A 67 -9.52 2.67 -5.42
CA GLY A 67 -10.77 1.91 -5.40
C GLY A 67 -11.78 2.40 -4.36
N GLY A 68 -11.82 3.73 -4.09
CA GLY A 68 -12.71 4.36 -3.13
C GLY A 68 -12.23 4.29 -1.67
N ALA A 69 -10.99 3.85 -1.44
CA ALA A 69 -10.43 3.76 -0.09
C ALA A 69 -10.19 5.14 0.54
N LEU A 70 -9.87 6.14 -0.29
CA LEU A 70 -9.62 7.51 0.16
C LEU A 70 -10.92 8.22 0.56
N GLU A 71 -11.96 8.10 -0.25
CA GLU A 71 -13.30 8.68 0.02
C GLU A 71 -13.90 8.15 1.31
N ARG A 72 -13.64 6.89 1.64
CA ARG A 72 -14.12 6.27 2.88
C ARG A 72 -13.15 6.43 4.03
N MET A 73 -12.00 7.09 3.82
CA MET A 73 -10.90 7.13 4.80
C MET A 73 -10.68 5.80 5.48
N SER A 74 -10.52 4.76 4.66
CA SER A 74 -10.28 3.41 5.17
C SER A 74 -8.85 3.26 5.69
N ILE A 75 -8.61 2.21 6.45
CA ILE A 75 -7.26 1.84 6.89
C ILE A 75 -6.30 1.63 5.71
N MET A 76 -6.84 1.36 4.51
CA MET A 76 -6.09 1.22 3.26
C MET A 76 -5.96 2.54 2.47
N ALA A 77 -6.28 3.70 3.05
CA ALA A 77 -6.29 4.99 2.35
C ALA A 77 -4.92 5.39 1.80
N LEU A 78 -3.83 5.05 2.48
CA LEU A 78 -2.46 5.28 1.97
C LEU A 78 -2.09 4.35 0.82
N ASN A 79 -2.84 3.24 0.64
CA ASN A 79 -2.61 2.28 -0.43
C ASN A 79 -1.13 1.80 -0.47
N ILE A 80 -0.61 1.51 -1.65
CA ILE A 80 0.79 1.09 -1.89
C ILE A 80 1.74 2.28 -2.12
N MET A 81 1.25 3.52 -2.02
CA MET A 81 2.04 4.72 -2.28
C MET A 81 3.33 4.83 -1.47
N PRO A 82 3.33 4.60 -0.14
CA PRO A 82 4.55 4.65 0.65
C PRO A 82 5.60 3.63 0.17
N TYR A 83 5.16 2.44 -0.25
CA TYR A 83 6.04 1.39 -0.77
C TYR A 83 6.66 1.77 -2.11
N ILE A 84 5.85 2.29 -3.04
CA ILE A 84 6.34 2.74 -4.36
C ILE A 84 7.36 3.85 -4.16
N THR A 85 7.06 4.84 -3.33
CA THR A 85 7.96 5.96 -3.02
C THR A 85 9.26 5.47 -2.41
N ALA A 86 9.22 4.59 -1.42
CA ALA A 86 10.40 3.99 -0.80
C ALA A 86 11.24 3.21 -1.81
N SER A 87 10.59 2.45 -2.70
CA SER A 87 11.26 1.69 -3.75
C SER A 87 11.97 2.57 -4.78
N ILE A 88 11.34 3.69 -5.16
CA ILE A 88 11.94 4.68 -6.07
C ILE A 88 13.14 5.35 -5.40
N ILE A 89 13.00 5.81 -4.15
CA ILE A 89 14.09 6.41 -3.39
C ILE A 89 15.27 5.44 -3.28
N MET A 90 15.00 4.17 -2.97
CA MET A 90 16.04 3.15 -2.88
C MET A 90 16.73 2.90 -4.23
N SER A 91 15.97 2.91 -5.33
CA SER A 91 16.52 2.76 -6.68
C SER A 91 17.41 3.95 -7.08
N LEU A 92 17.03 5.17 -6.69
CA LEU A 92 17.84 6.36 -6.90
C LEU A 92 19.13 6.33 -6.06
N LEU A 93 19.04 5.94 -4.79
CA LEU A 93 20.22 5.76 -3.92
C LEU A 93 21.17 4.69 -4.46
N GLU A 94 20.63 3.60 -4.98
CA GLU A 94 21.41 2.54 -5.64
C GLU A 94 22.11 3.07 -6.90
N GLY A 95 21.45 3.96 -7.65
CA GLY A 95 22.04 4.60 -8.85
C GLY A 95 23.14 5.61 -8.52
N THR A 96 23.03 6.35 -7.43
CA THR A 96 23.97 7.42 -7.04
C THR A 96 25.12 6.93 -6.18
N THR A 97 24.96 5.83 -5.46
CA THR A 97 25.95 5.33 -4.50
C THR A 97 26.56 3.99 -4.95
N PRO A 98 27.82 3.99 -5.48
CA PRO A 98 28.45 2.78 -6.00
C PRO A 98 28.59 1.63 -4.97
N SER A 99 28.77 1.96 -3.69
CA SER A 99 28.88 0.98 -2.61
C SER A 99 27.56 0.24 -2.36
N LEU A 100 26.41 0.91 -2.44
CA LEU A 100 25.09 0.31 -2.33
C LEU A 100 24.77 -0.57 -3.55
N LYS A 101 25.15 -0.10 -4.74
CA LYS A 101 25.00 -0.85 -5.98
C LYS A 101 25.74 -2.19 -5.92
N LYS A 102 26.98 -2.20 -5.43
CA LYS A 102 27.75 -3.43 -5.20
C LYS A 102 27.04 -4.37 -4.25
N ARG A 103 26.65 -3.90 -3.07
CA ARG A 103 25.97 -4.70 -2.05
C ARG A 103 24.65 -5.31 -2.53
N PHE A 104 23.85 -4.57 -3.28
CA PHE A 104 22.52 -5.04 -3.69
C PHE A 104 22.52 -5.88 -4.97
N ARG A 105 23.47 -5.67 -5.88
CA ARG A 105 23.54 -6.38 -7.16
C ARG A 105 24.59 -7.47 -7.23
N GLU A 106 25.74 -7.29 -6.59
CA GLU A 106 26.85 -8.22 -6.71
C GLU A 106 26.79 -9.35 -5.66
N GLU A 107 26.11 -9.14 -4.53
CA GLU A 107 25.93 -10.15 -3.47
C GLU A 107 24.75 -11.13 -3.74
N GLY A 108 24.21 -11.17 -4.95
CA GLY A 108 23.21 -12.15 -5.38
C GLY A 108 21.90 -12.11 -4.58
N GLU A 109 21.48 -13.26 -4.02
CA GLU A 109 20.23 -13.35 -3.25
C GLU A 109 20.26 -12.59 -1.92
N GLU A 110 21.40 -12.54 -1.25
CA GLU A 110 21.57 -11.77 -0.01
C GLU A 110 21.41 -10.27 -0.24
N GLY A 111 22.00 -9.74 -1.30
CA GLY A 111 21.83 -8.34 -1.70
C GLY A 111 20.37 -7.98 -1.99
N ARG A 112 19.62 -8.88 -2.64
CA ARG A 112 18.18 -8.70 -2.87
C ARG A 112 17.36 -8.69 -1.59
N ARG A 113 17.67 -9.56 -0.64
CA ARG A 113 17.01 -9.59 0.67
C ARG A 113 17.29 -8.33 1.47
N LEU A 114 18.53 -7.87 1.49
CA LEU A 114 18.92 -6.61 2.12
C LEU A 114 18.17 -5.43 1.50
N ARG A 115 18.16 -5.30 0.17
CA ARG A 115 17.41 -4.25 -0.53
C ARG A 115 15.95 -4.26 -0.14
N THR A 116 15.30 -5.43 -0.14
CA THR A 116 13.90 -5.57 0.24
C THR A 116 13.65 -5.13 1.68
N SER A 117 14.57 -5.45 2.60
CA SER A 117 14.48 -5.03 4.00
C SER A 117 14.58 -3.51 4.13
N TYR A 118 15.51 -2.86 3.44
CA TYR A 118 15.64 -1.40 3.43
C TYR A 118 14.40 -0.72 2.85
N VAL A 119 13.84 -1.26 1.76
CA VAL A 119 12.58 -0.75 1.19
C VAL A 119 11.44 -0.86 2.20
N ARG A 120 11.32 -1.99 2.91
CA ARG A 120 10.28 -2.17 3.95
C ARG A 120 10.41 -1.17 5.09
N TYR A 121 11.61 -0.99 5.64
CA TYR A 121 11.84 0.01 6.69
C TYR A 121 11.56 1.42 6.19
N GLY A 122 12.01 1.75 4.98
CA GLY A 122 11.71 3.02 4.33
C GLY A 122 10.20 3.23 4.12
N THR A 123 9.47 2.17 3.77
CA THR A 123 8.01 2.21 3.62
C THR A 123 7.32 2.54 4.94
N VAL A 124 7.69 1.88 6.04
CA VAL A 124 7.10 2.16 7.36
C VAL A 124 7.40 3.60 7.80
N PHE A 125 8.63 4.06 7.60
CA PHE A 125 9.02 5.44 7.92
C PHE A 125 8.23 6.48 7.12
N LEU A 126 8.11 6.29 5.80
CA LEU A 126 7.31 7.16 4.94
C LEU A 126 5.82 7.08 5.26
N ALA A 127 5.30 5.89 5.55
CA ALA A 127 3.92 5.71 5.97
C ALA A 127 3.61 6.48 7.26
N LEU A 128 4.53 6.48 8.25
CA LEU A 128 4.38 7.27 9.47
C LEU A 128 4.31 8.77 9.18
N ILE A 129 5.20 9.29 8.32
CA ILE A 129 5.19 10.71 7.95
C ILE A 129 3.90 11.07 7.21
N GLN A 130 3.51 10.28 6.23
CA GLN A 130 2.30 10.51 5.43
C GLN A 130 1.03 10.38 6.27
N ALA A 131 0.95 9.36 7.14
CA ALA A 131 -0.17 9.16 8.05
C ALA A 131 -0.31 10.32 9.04
N SER A 132 0.80 10.80 9.61
CA SER A 132 0.76 11.96 10.52
C SER A 132 0.32 13.23 9.82
N GLY A 133 0.82 13.48 8.60
CA GLY A 133 0.38 14.60 7.78
C GLY A 133 -1.11 14.55 7.44
N LEU A 134 -1.60 13.36 7.09
CA LEU A 134 -3.01 13.15 6.79
C LEU A 134 -3.88 13.33 8.04
N ALA A 135 -3.49 12.77 9.19
CA ALA A 135 -4.22 12.90 10.45
C ALA A 135 -4.31 14.38 10.91
N LEU A 136 -3.22 15.15 10.78
CA LEU A 136 -3.22 16.58 11.05
C LEU A 136 -4.11 17.35 10.06
N GLY A 137 -4.06 17.00 8.78
CA GLY A 137 -4.91 17.61 7.75
C GLY A 137 -6.40 17.39 8.02
N LEU A 138 -6.79 16.17 8.40
CA LEU A 138 -8.17 15.82 8.76
C LEU A 138 -8.64 16.58 10.01
N GLN A 139 -7.78 16.69 11.00
CA GLN A 139 -8.10 17.44 12.23
C GLN A 139 -8.31 18.92 11.95
N ASN A 140 -7.45 19.53 11.12
CA ASN A 140 -7.55 20.95 10.77
C ASN A 140 -8.80 21.27 9.92
N GLN A 141 -9.29 20.31 9.16
CA GLN A 141 -10.54 20.44 8.38
C GLN A 141 -11.79 20.16 9.22
N GLY A 142 -11.64 19.84 10.49
CA GLY A 142 -12.78 19.54 11.38
C GLY A 142 -13.51 18.23 11.08
N LEU A 143 -12.83 17.29 10.41
CA LEU A 143 -13.35 15.96 10.07
C LEU A 143 -13.25 14.98 11.23
N ALA A 144 -12.40 15.26 12.22
CA ALA A 144 -12.29 14.48 13.44
C ALA A 144 -13.49 14.74 14.34
N LEU A 145 -14.18 13.69 14.81
CA LEU A 145 -15.28 13.78 15.77
C LEU A 145 -14.80 14.32 17.11
N GLU A 146 -13.63 13.88 17.56
CA GLU A 146 -12.95 14.37 18.76
C GLU A 146 -11.50 14.78 18.38
N PRO A 147 -11.24 16.07 18.12
CA PRO A 147 -9.90 16.52 17.80
C PRO A 147 -8.99 16.39 19.03
N GLY A 148 -7.92 15.61 18.90
CA GLY A 148 -6.98 15.41 19.99
C GLY A 148 -5.84 14.47 19.65
N PHE A 149 -4.89 14.35 20.57
CA PHE A 149 -3.72 13.48 20.41
C PHE A 149 -4.12 12.01 20.24
N ILE A 150 -5.20 11.58 20.91
CA ILE A 150 -5.71 10.20 20.81
C ILE A 150 -6.19 9.90 19.41
N PHE A 151 -6.94 10.81 18.77
CA PHE A 151 -7.36 10.66 17.37
C PHE A 151 -6.16 10.52 16.43
N GLN A 152 -5.16 11.41 16.59
CA GLN A 152 -3.95 11.35 15.76
C GLN A 152 -3.24 10.01 15.91
N LEU A 153 -3.09 9.51 17.13
CA LEU A 153 -2.42 8.24 17.42
C LEU A 153 -3.19 7.06 16.81
N VAL A 154 -4.50 7.03 16.96
CA VAL A 154 -5.36 5.98 16.39
C VAL A 154 -5.36 6.04 14.86
N ALA A 155 -5.48 7.22 14.26
CA ALA A 155 -5.46 7.38 12.81
C ALA A 155 -4.10 6.97 12.21
N VAL A 156 -2.99 7.41 12.80
CA VAL A 156 -1.64 7.06 12.34
C VAL A 156 -1.39 5.55 12.46
N THR A 157 -1.70 4.96 13.60
CA THR A 157 -1.51 3.51 13.79
C THR A 157 -2.38 2.68 12.85
N SER A 158 -3.63 3.08 12.62
CA SER A 158 -4.54 2.40 11.69
C SER A 158 -4.02 2.46 10.25
N LEU A 159 -3.60 3.63 9.77
CA LEU A 159 -3.06 3.83 8.42
C LEU A 159 -1.75 3.08 8.20
N VAL A 160 -0.83 3.15 9.17
CA VAL A 160 0.44 2.43 9.08
C VAL A 160 0.22 0.93 9.10
N THR A 161 -0.68 0.44 9.94
CA THR A 161 -1.03 -0.99 10.00
C THR A 161 -1.61 -1.46 8.66
N GLY A 162 -2.52 -0.68 8.06
CA GLY A 162 -3.07 -0.98 6.74
C GLY A 162 -1.98 -1.05 5.66
N THR A 163 -1.03 -0.12 5.67
CA THR A 163 0.10 -0.10 4.71
C THR A 163 1.06 -1.27 4.92
N VAL A 164 1.34 -1.65 6.17
CA VAL A 164 2.23 -2.78 6.49
C VAL A 164 1.57 -4.11 6.14
N PHE A 165 0.25 -4.19 6.27
CA PHE A 165 -0.51 -5.37 5.92
C PHE A 165 -0.54 -5.63 4.40
N LEU A 166 -0.54 -4.58 3.60
CA LEU A 166 -0.56 -4.62 2.14
C LEU A 166 0.79 -5.03 1.56
#